data_de72438e128c833b9bd0a386834a4bb7
#
_entry.id   de72438e128c833b9bd0a386834a4bb7
#
_cell.length_a   1.000
_cell.length_b   1.000
_cell.length_c   1.000
_cell.angle_alpha   90.00
_cell.angle_beta   90.00
_cell.angle_gamma   90.00
#
_symmetry.space_group_name_H-M   'P 1'
#
loop_
_entity.id
_entity.type
_entity.pdbx_description
1 polymer ?
#
loop_
_entity_poly.entity_id
_entity_poly.type
_entity_poly.pdbx_seq_one_letter_code
_entity_poly.pdbx_strand_id
1 'polypeptide(L)'
;MPTSASAEQPAAGPQLYVAPWGEDSWPGTLDHPFATPARAQQAARARAPRRTSGLVVNLRGGTYTLKEPLRLSEAAGDSGVIYQAYGYGTPRQERVTLSGGRRISGWRPDPGRRGFWRADVGGLETRQLYVDGRRATRLSREGAGFDGTLRVTKSGYVTTSAVPRSWKNPADIEFVYRGGYVEGRCGVAGVSGTAITMDQPCWDLAQALYGGPELLTSPTAVENSPSFEPEPGGWYLDRSRPGHHELLYFPRPGQDMRRAEVIAPVLENLVTGTGRPGRPLHDIGLRGLTFADATWLAPSEPAGFASAWSMYLRPGKGDDARLLTVPGTVAFRAAERITLEGNRFTRLGAQALELSRNSSYNTIDGNLIDDVSDGGILMGVVPPDQKGTDRGNRITNNRIHHIGAEYHAASAIWDTATQHTTIAHNQVDHVPYTGILSGPADDLRGIMRGNRILGNRVFATNRLLADGGGIYLRGEQGTSFADGAVLSGNAVTSSKYGEWNVGIYTDDSTNWTTVDGNAVYDYVAAIGGCSEEWGDRPVRNVRYRGNFWDDAVPSWLERRDFPGAWPPADEAHPDEGCGDPHDLEFTGNTLLSPRDPGQTCAADARCAAVLANAGPLPRYRQRLGLR
;
A
#
# COMPACT_ATOMS: atom_id res chain seq x y z
N MET A 1 -0.74 51.60 -3.51
CA MET A 1 -1.61 50.47 -3.80
C MET A 1 -1.11 49.83 -5.07
N PRO A 2 -0.56 48.64 -5.04
CA PRO A 2 -0.28 47.89 -6.27
C PRO A 2 -1.51 47.04 -6.58
N THR A 3 -2.01 47.20 -7.79
CA THR A 3 -3.08 46.43 -8.41
C THR A 3 -2.69 44.98 -8.50
N SER A 4 -3.51 44.09 -7.93
CA SER A 4 -3.41 42.66 -8.06
C SER A 4 -3.58 42.27 -9.55
N ALA A 5 -2.49 41.83 -10.15
CA ALA A 5 -2.55 41.17 -11.46
C ALA A 5 -3.32 39.85 -11.25
N SER A 6 -4.50 39.79 -11.88
CA SER A 6 -5.28 38.57 -12.06
C SER A 6 -4.41 37.61 -12.87
N ALA A 7 -4.04 36.46 -12.28
CA ALA A 7 -3.36 35.42 -13.03
C ALA A 7 -4.29 34.94 -14.15
N GLU A 8 -3.95 35.25 -15.38
CA GLU A 8 -4.60 34.71 -16.56
C GLU A 8 -4.57 33.17 -16.50
N GLN A 9 -5.74 32.54 -16.45
CA GLN A 9 -5.84 31.11 -16.65
C GLN A 9 -5.26 30.77 -18.02
N PRO A 10 -4.32 29.82 -18.12
CA PRO A 10 -3.80 29.42 -19.42
C PRO A 10 -4.96 28.98 -20.31
N ALA A 11 -4.97 29.43 -21.56
CA ALA A 11 -6.00 29.11 -22.55
C ALA A 11 -6.29 27.59 -22.52
N ALA A 12 -7.55 27.25 -22.30
CA ALA A 12 -7.96 25.84 -22.21
C ALA A 12 -7.64 25.17 -23.55
N GLY A 13 -6.74 24.15 -23.50
CA GLY A 13 -6.45 23.34 -24.67
C GLY A 13 -7.70 22.63 -25.23
N PRO A 14 -7.60 21.91 -26.34
CA PRO A 14 -8.72 21.17 -26.90
C PRO A 14 -9.32 20.22 -25.87
N GLN A 15 -10.67 20.15 -25.86
CA GLN A 15 -11.40 19.36 -24.86
C GLN A 15 -12.19 18.23 -25.50
N LEU A 16 -12.31 17.13 -24.79
CA LEU A 16 -13.22 16.03 -25.05
C LEU A 16 -14.09 15.79 -23.82
N TYR A 17 -15.26 15.24 -24.05
CA TYR A 17 -16.21 14.94 -22.97
C TYR A 17 -16.66 13.50 -23.04
N VAL A 18 -16.80 12.91 -21.85
CA VAL A 18 -17.30 11.54 -21.65
C VAL A 18 -18.43 11.60 -20.64
N ALA A 19 -19.54 10.93 -20.88
CA ALA A 19 -20.69 10.87 -19.97
C ALA A 19 -21.32 9.49 -19.93
N PRO A 20 -21.89 9.03 -18.79
CA PRO A 20 -22.57 7.73 -18.72
C PRO A 20 -23.78 7.63 -19.66
N TRP A 21 -24.35 8.76 -20.07
CA TRP A 21 -25.46 8.84 -21.03
C TRP A 21 -25.02 9.15 -22.48
N GLY A 22 -23.69 9.25 -22.70
CA GLY A 22 -23.12 9.54 -24.01
C GLY A 22 -23.17 8.33 -24.95
N GLU A 23 -22.71 8.55 -26.17
CA GLU A 23 -22.56 7.47 -27.19
C GLU A 23 -21.19 7.56 -27.84
N ASP A 24 -20.54 6.41 -28.04
CA ASP A 24 -19.18 6.34 -28.61
C ASP A 24 -19.15 6.72 -30.11
N SER A 25 -20.30 6.79 -30.75
CA SER A 25 -20.48 7.32 -32.11
C SER A 25 -20.50 8.84 -32.19
N TRP A 26 -20.71 9.53 -31.08
CA TRP A 26 -20.76 11.00 -31.02
C TRP A 26 -19.39 11.66 -31.14
N PRO A 27 -19.32 12.98 -31.39
CA PRO A 27 -18.04 13.68 -31.60
C PRO A 27 -17.21 13.93 -30.33
N GLY A 28 -17.75 13.70 -29.13
CA GLY A 28 -17.09 13.94 -27.85
C GLY A 28 -17.09 15.40 -27.42
N THR A 29 -18.10 16.18 -27.84
CA THR A 29 -18.36 17.53 -27.34
C THR A 29 -19.14 17.49 -26.04
N LEU A 30 -19.33 18.65 -25.38
CA LEU A 30 -20.12 18.74 -24.15
C LEU A 30 -21.56 18.29 -24.34
N ASP A 31 -22.20 18.65 -25.45
CA ASP A 31 -23.59 18.30 -25.75
C ASP A 31 -23.75 16.87 -26.34
N HIS A 32 -22.69 16.34 -26.95
CA HIS A 32 -22.65 15.01 -27.54
C HIS A 32 -21.40 14.29 -27.08
N PRO A 33 -21.32 13.90 -25.78
CA PRO A 33 -20.14 13.24 -25.18
C PRO A 33 -20.01 11.78 -25.62
N PHE A 34 -18.81 11.24 -25.55
CA PHE A 34 -18.59 9.81 -25.67
C PHE A 34 -19.21 9.06 -24.48
N ALA A 35 -19.50 7.77 -24.65
CA ALA A 35 -19.97 6.92 -23.57
C ALA A 35 -18.81 6.42 -22.69
N THR A 36 -17.62 6.19 -23.27
CA THR A 36 -16.52 5.49 -22.61
C THR A 36 -15.21 6.28 -22.59
N PRO A 37 -14.43 6.17 -21.50
CA PRO A 37 -13.06 6.69 -21.45
C PRO A 37 -12.16 6.11 -22.55
N ALA A 38 -12.35 4.84 -22.92
CA ALA A 38 -11.61 4.18 -23.98
C ALA A 38 -11.82 4.85 -25.34
N ARG A 39 -13.05 5.26 -25.65
CA ARG A 39 -13.36 5.99 -26.89
C ARG A 39 -12.73 7.38 -26.89
N ALA A 40 -12.74 8.07 -25.75
CA ALA A 40 -12.05 9.36 -25.61
C ALA A 40 -10.53 9.21 -25.79
N GLN A 41 -9.93 8.14 -25.28
CA GLN A 41 -8.52 7.82 -25.50
C GLN A 41 -8.22 7.63 -27.00
N GLN A 42 -9.03 6.88 -27.72
CA GLN A 42 -8.87 6.70 -29.18
C GLN A 42 -8.95 8.05 -29.92
N ALA A 43 -9.91 8.90 -29.55
CA ALA A 43 -10.04 10.23 -30.12
C ALA A 43 -8.85 11.16 -29.79
N ALA A 44 -8.27 11.02 -28.60
CA ALA A 44 -7.07 11.73 -28.19
C ALA A 44 -5.84 11.29 -29.02
N ARG A 45 -5.65 9.99 -29.21
CA ARG A 45 -4.60 9.40 -30.06
C ARG A 45 -4.68 9.88 -31.51
N ALA A 46 -5.88 9.93 -32.08
CA ALA A 46 -6.08 10.41 -33.45
C ALA A 46 -5.68 11.89 -33.63
N ARG A 47 -5.66 12.66 -32.54
CA ARG A 47 -5.25 14.07 -32.52
C ARG A 47 -3.76 14.27 -32.21
N ALA A 48 -3.06 13.25 -31.71
CA ALA A 48 -1.67 13.34 -31.24
C ALA A 48 -0.70 13.96 -32.28
N PRO A 49 -0.70 13.58 -33.57
CA PRO A 49 0.25 14.10 -34.53
C PRO A 49 0.11 15.61 -34.81
N ARG A 50 -1.04 16.20 -34.50
CA ARG A 50 -1.36 17.63 -34.72
C ARG A 50 -1.47 18.43 -33.45
N ARG A 51 -1.21 17.80 -32.30
CA ARG A 51 -1.41 18.40 -31.00
C ARG A 51 -0.20 19.25 -30.60
N THR A 52 -0.42 20.53 -30.45
CA THR A 52 0.58 21.51 -30.01
C THR A 52 0.44 21.91 -28.55
N SER A 53 -0.66 21.48 -27.89
CA SER A 53 -0.95 21.76 -26.48
C SER A 53 -1.60 20.55 -25.82
N GLY A 54 -1.65 20.51 -24.49
CA GLY A 54 -2.32 19.45 -23.73
C GLY A 54 -3.79 19.31 -24.10
N LEU A 55 -4.28 18.06 -24.14
CA LEU A 55 -5.69 17.73 -24.37
C LEU A 55 -6.35 17.39 -23.03
N VAL A 56 -7.54 17.93 -22.79
CA VAL A 56 -8.32 17.62 -21.58
C VAL A 56 -9.51 16.73 -21.94
N VAL A 57 -9.61 15.60 -21.28
CA VAL A 57 -10.76 14.69 -21.31
C VAL A 57 -11.56 14.91 -20.02
N ASN A 58 -12.72 15.53 -20.13
CA ASN A 58 -13.63 15.80 -19.02
C ASN A 58 -14.62 14.65 -18.87
N LEU A 59 -14.60 13.97 -17.74
CA LEU A 59 -15.56 12.91 -17.41
C LEU A 59 -16.71 13.52 -16.59
N ARG A 60 -17.94 13.32 -17.06
CA ARG A 60 -19.16 13.72 -16.34
C ARG A 60 -19.45 12.77 -15.20
N GLY A 61 -20.19 13.22 -14.21
CA GLY A 61 -20.51 12.46 -13.00
C GLY A 61 -21.19 11.13 -13.28
N GLY A 62 -20.75 10.11 -12.54
CA GLY A 62 -21.26 8.75 -12.60
C GLY A 62 -20.16 7.69 -12.49
N THR A 63 -20.55 6.43 -12.63
CA THR A 63 -19.65 5.29 -12.59
C THR A 63 -19.42 4.73 -13.99
N TYR A 64 -18.16 4.66 -14.37
CA TYR A 64 -17.69 4.04 -15.61
C TYR A 64 -17.12 2.66 -15.28
N THR A 65 -17.89 1.62 -15.55
CA THR A 65 -17.43 0.24 -15.42
C THR A 65 -16.50 -0.08 -16.58
N LEU A 66 -15.22 -0.26 -16.26
CA LEU A 66 -14.20 -0.56 -17.25
C LEU A 66 -14.30 -2.05 -17.67
N LYS A 67 -14.26 -2.32 -18.97
CA LYS A 67 -14.17 -3.69 -19.51
C LYS A 67 -12.72 -4.18 -19.52
N GLU A 68 -11.78 -3.26 -19.62
CA GLU A 68 -10.33 -3.46 -19.61
C GLU A 68 -9.65 -2.21 -19.03
N PRO A 69 -8.42 -2.32 -18.54
CA PRO A 69 -7.67 -1.16 -18.05
C PRO A 69 -7.48 -0.09 -19.13
N LEU A 70 -7.51 1.18 -18.73
CA LEU A 70 -7.07 2.28 -19.59
C LEU A 70 -5.55 2.19 -19.76
N ARG A 71 -5.09 1.69 -20.91
CA ARG A 71 -3.67 1.48 -21.21
C ARG A 71 -3.10 2.69 -21.93
N LEU A 72 -2.28 3.47 -21.23
CA LEU A 72 -1.60 4.66 -21.77
C LEU A 72 -0.19 4.27 -22.23
N SER A 73 0.20 4.76 -23.40
CA SER A 73 1.52 4.47 -23.96
C SER A 73 2.07 5.66 -24.74
N GLU A 74 3.35 5.95 -24.55
CA GLU A 74 4.05 6.97 -25.36
C GLU A 74 3.97 6.59 -26.86
N ALA A 75 4.24 5.31 -27.18
CA ALA A 75 4.23 4.84 -28.56
C ALA A 75 2.86 4.94 -29.25
N ALA A 76 1.76 4.97 -28.50
CA ALA A 76 0.41 5.15 -29.00
C ALA A 76 -0.03 6.62 -29.05
N GLY A 77 0.82 7.56 -28.60
CA GLY A 77 0.53 9.00 -28.63
C GLY A 77 -0.36 9.49 -27.48
N ASP A 78 -0.33 8.81 -26.33
CA ASP A 78 -1.12 9.22 -25.16
C ASP A 78 -0.50 10.38 -24.36
N SER A 79 0.81 10.67 -24.53
CA SER A 79 1.46 11.77 -23.81
C SER A 79 0.74 13.11 -23.98
N GLY A 80 0.71 13.94 -22.93
CA GLY A 80 0.08 15.27 -22.94
C GLY A 80 -1.45 15.23 -22.82
N VAL A 81 -2.04 14.19 -22.22
CA VAL A 81 -3.50 14.10 -21.99
C VAL A 81 -3.84 14.16 -20.52
N ILE A 82 -4.80 15.01 -20.17
CA ILE A 82 -5.34 15.13 -18.83
C ILE A 82 -6.75 14.52 -18.81
N TYR A 83 -6.96 13.50 -17.99
CA TYR A 83 -8.28 12.96 -17.67
C TYR A 83 -8.74 13.56 -16.34
N GLN A 84 -9.88 14.23 -16.32
CA GLN A 84 -10.34 14.87 -15.09
C GLN A 84 -11.86 14.78 -14.90
N ALA A 85 -12.29 14.84 -13.65
CA ALA A 85 -13.68 15.06 -13.34
C ALA A 85 -14.15 16.41 -13.90
N TYR A 86 -15.33 16.46 -14.50
CA TYR A 86 -15.90 17.71 -14.96
C TYR A 86 -16.05 18.70 -13.81
N GLY A 87 -15.63 19.94 -14.07
CA GLY A 87 -15.59 20.98 -13.04
C GLY A 87 -14.49 20.81 -11.98
N TYR A 88 -13.47 19.98 -12.22
CA TYR A 88 -12.36 19.81 -11.29
C TYR A 88 -11.77 21.12 -10.78
N GLY A 89 -11.51 21.20 -9.47
CA GLY A 89 -10.99 22.39 -8.81
C GLY A 89 -12.03 23.52 -8.60
N THR A 90 -13.29 23.28 -8.91
CA THR A 90 -14.40 24.23 -8.67
C THR A 90 -15.45 23.61 -7.72
N PRO A 91 -16.33 24.44 -7.12
CA PRO A 91 -17.48 23.91 -6.35
C PRO A 91 -18.46 23.05 -7.17
N ARG A 92 -18.35 23.06 -8.50
CA ARG A 92 -19.18 22.27 -9.42
C ARG A 92 -18.54 20.95 -9.85
N GLN A 93 -17.45 20.53 -9.20
CA GLN A 93 -16.80 19.27 -9.52
C GLN A 93 -17.76 18.10 -9.35
N GLU A 94 -17.92 17.32 -10.41
CA GLU A 94 -18.76 16.12 -10.42
C GLU A 94 -18.01 14.91 -9.86
N ARG A 95 -18.75 13.97 -9.28
CA ARG A 95 -18.18 12.72 -8.77
C ARG A 95 -18.07 11.70 -9.89
N VAL A 96 -16.85 11.28 -10.20
CA VAL A 96 -16.54 10.35 -11.28
C VAL A 96 -15.86 9.13 -10.69
N THR A 97 -16.38 7.94 -10.97
CA THR A 97 -15.77 6.67 -10.56
C THR A 97 -15.38 5.83 -11.77
N LEU A 98 -14.13 5.42 -11.85
CA LEU A 98 -13.64 4.37 -12.74
C LEU A 98 -13.62 3.08 -11.93
N SER A 99 -14.49 2.12 -12.27
CA SER A 99 -14.68 0.86 -11.53
C SER A 99 -14.23 -0.33 -12.37
N GLY A 100 -13.43 -1.21 -11.77
CA GLY A 100 -13.03 -2.51 -12.34
C GLY A 100 -13.95 -3.66 -11.91
N GLY A 101 -15.09 -3.34 -11.31
CA GLY A 101 -16.01 -4.32 -10.75
C GLY A 101 -17.15 -4.69 -11.68
N ARG A 102 -17.71 -5.87 -11.46
CA ARG A 102 -18.95 -6.34 -12.07
C ARG A 102 -20.06 -6.35 -11.02
N ARG A 103 -21.19 -5.73 -11.34
CA ARG A 103 -22.39 -5.81 -10.50
C ARG A 103 -22.95 -7.22 -10.54
N ILE A 104 -23.20 -7.81 -9.39
CA ILE A 104 -23.78 -9.13 -9.23
C ILE A 104 -25.27 -8.99 -8.91
N SER A 105 -26.10 -9.70 -9.68
CA SER A 105 -27.55 -9.76 -9.55
C SER A 105 -28.03 -11.20 -9.39
N GLY A 106 -29.34 -11.40 -9.26
CA GLY A 106 -29.91 -12.76 -9.16
C GLY A 106 -29.73 -13.41 -7.79
N TRP A 107 -29.53 -12.61 -6.75
CA TRP A 107 -29.41 -13.07 -5.37
C TRP A 107 -30.68 -13.76 -4.91
N ARG A 108 -30.55 -14.95 -4.31
CA ARG A 108 -31.62 -15.74 -3.71
C ARG A 108 -31.16 -16.37 -2.40
N PRO A 109 -32.08 -16.64 -1.45
CA PRO A 109 -31.73 -17.38 -0.25
C PRO A 109 -31.11 -18.74 -0.60
N ASP A 110 -30.07 -19.14 0.14
CA ASP A 110 -29.47 -20.46 -0.05
C ASP A 110 -30.32 -21.52 0.64
N PRO A 111 -30.80 -22.57 -0.06
CA PRO A 111 -31.65 -23.59 0.53
C PRO A 111 -30.90 -24.53 1.49
N GLY A 112 -29.59 -24.66 1.33
CA GLY A 112 -28.76 -25.55 2.16
C GLY A 112 -28.12 -24.89 3.37
N ARG A 113 -28.18 -23.55 3.45
CA ARG A 113 -27.51 -22.77 4.50
C ARG A 113 -28.37 -21.61 4.99
N ARG A 114 -28.95 -21.81 6.15
CA ARG A 114 -29.84 -20.79 6.77
C ARG A 114 -29.09 -19.46 6.93
N GLY A 115 -29.70 -18.39 6.41
CA GLY A 115 -29.18 -17.02 6.52
C GLY A 115 -28.28 -16.60 5.37
N PHE A 116 -27.75 -17.54 4.58
CA PHE A 116 -26.97 -17.20 3.39
C PHE A 116 -27.85 -16.84 2.19
N TRP A 117 -27.31 -15.97 1.36
CA TRP A 117 -27.77 -15.69 0.03
C TRP A 117 -26.72 -16.15 -0.98
N ARG A 118 -27.17 -16.57 -2.15
CA ARG A 118 -26.30 -17.02 -3.24
C ARG A 118 -26.66 -16.41 -4.57
N ALA A 119 -25.66 -16.27 -5.44
CA ALA A 119 -25.83 -15.87 -6.83
C ALA A 119 -24.87 -16.67 -7.71
N ASP A 120 -25.37 -17.14 -8.86
CA ASP A 120 -24.52 -17.74 -9.92
C ASP A 120 -23.71 -16.62 -10.60
N VAL A 121 -22.43 -16.83 -10.73
CA VAL A 121 -21.50 -15.83 -11.30
C VAL A 121 -20.71 -16.36 -12.51
N GLY A 122 -21.08 -17.57 -12.98
CA GLY A 122 -20.38 -18.24 -14.08
C GLY A 122 -18.93 -18.57 -13.69
N GLY A 123 -17.99 -18.31 -14.56
CA GLY A 123 -16.56 -18.50 -14.30
C GLY A 123 -15.87 -17.29 -13.65
N LEU A 124 -16.58 -16.47 -12.89
CA LEU A 124 -15.95 -15.30 -12.23
C LEU A 124 -14.91 -15.73 -11.20
N GLU A 125 -13.76 -15.05 -11.23
CA GLU A 125 -12.75 -15.11 -10.19
C GLU A 125 -12.60 -13.74 -9.54
N THR A 126 -12.53 -13.72 -8.22
CA THR A 126 -12.29 -12.53 -7.41
C THR A 126 -11.80 -12.90 -6.02
N ARG A 127 -11.00 -12.03 -5.43
CA ARG A 127 -10.60 -12.15 -4.02
C ARG A 127 -11.36 -11.19 -3.11
N GLN A 128 -12.03 -10.20 -3.66
CA GLN A 128 -12.78 -9.20 -2.90
C GLN A 128 -14.25 -9.19 -3.32
N LEU A 129 -15.12 -8.80 -2.39
CA LEU A 129 -16.53 -8.54 -2.62
C LEU A 129 -16.94 -7.26 -1.87
N TYR A 130 -17.70 -6.40 -2.52
CA TYR A 130 -18.22 -5.18 -1.91
C TYR A 130 -19.74 -5.18 -1.94
N VAL A 131 -20.35 -4.94 -0.78
CA VAL A 131 -21.81 -4.90 -0.64
C VAL A 131 -22.21 -3.56 -0.03
N ASP A 132 -23.00 -2.79 -0.77
CA ASP A 132 -23.37 -1.40 -0.45
C ASP A 132 -22.12 -0.52 -0.19
N GLY A 133 -21.11 -0.68 -1.04
CA GLY A 133 -19.84 0.07 -0.97
C GLY A 133 -18.91 -0.33 0.18
N ARG A 134 -19.22 -1.38 0.94
CA ARG A 134 -18.42 -1.86 2.08
C ARG A 134 -17.77 -3.21 1.75
N ARG A 135 -16.48 -3.35 2.05
CA ARG A 135 -15.77 -4.62 1.91
C ARG A 135 -16.46 -5.72 2.71
N ALA A 136 -16.70 -6.87 2.08
CA ALA A 136 -17.14 -8.09 2.70
C ALA A 136 -15.92 -8.91 3.15
N THR A 137 -16.04 -9.66 4.24
CA THR A 137 -14.94 -10.46 4.80
C THR A 137 -15.02 -11.88 4.26
N ARG A 138 -13.92 -12.44 3.78
CA ARG A 138 -13.87 -13.87 3.44
C ARG A 138 -14.14 -14.71 4.69
N LEU A 139 -14.91 -15.79 4.54
CA LEU A 139 -15.17 -16.70 5.68
C LEU A 139 -13.84 -17.19 6.24
N SER A 140 -13.62 -17.04 7.53
CA SER A 140 -12.36 -17.34 8.20
C SER A 140 -12.55 -17.94 9.60
N ARG A 141 -11.48 -18.51 10.13
CA ARG A 141 -11.33 -18.94 11.52
C ARG A 141 -9.96 -18.49 12.02
N GLU A 142 -9.89 -18.13 13.29
CA GLU A 142 -8.62 -17.81 13.94
C GLU A 142 -7.75 -19.07 14.09
N GLY A 143 -6.45 -18.88 14.13
CA GLY A 143 -5.47 -19.96 14.24
C GLY A 143 -5.58 -20.97 13.11
N ALA A 144 -5.39 -22.23 13.43
CA ALA A 144 -5.57 -23.34 12.48
C ALA A 144 -7.04 -23.68 12.19
N GLY A 145 -8.00 -23.00 12.84
CA GLY A 145 -9.43 -23.27 12.69
C GLY A 145 -9.92 -24.53 13.40
N PHE A 146 -9.11 -25.13 14.25
CA PHE A 146 -9.45 -26.31 15.07
C PHE A 146 -8.55 -26.42 16.28
N ASP A 147 -9.02 -27.12 17.29
CA ASP A 147 -8.21 -27.50 18.46
C ASP A 147 -7.33 -28.71 18.11
N GLY A 148 -6.05 -28.65 18.50
CA GLY A 148 -5.07 -29.70 18.26
C GLY A 148 -3.70 -29.15 17.89
N THR A 149 -2.73 -30.05 17.76
CA THR A 149 -1.38 -29.68 17.39
C THR A 149 -1.17 -29.74 15.88
N LEU A 150 -0.37 -28.82 15.37
CA LEU A 150 0.18 -28.82 14.02
C LEU A 150 1.67 -29.15 14.10
N ARG A 151 2.09 -30.18 13.39
CA ARG A 151 3.51 -30.49 13.18
C ARG A 151 3.86 -30.24 11.70
N VAL A 152 4.78 -29.34 11.48
CA VAL A 152 5.29 -29.00 10.14
C VAL A 152 5.99 -30.23 9.55
N THR A 153 5.76 -30.44 8.26
CA THR A 153 6.40 -31.47 7.43
C THR A 153 6.94 -30.85 6.15
N LYS A 154 7.66 -31.62 5.36
CA LYS A 154 8.18 -31.15 4.06
C LYS A 154 7.08 -30.63 3.11
N SER A 155 5.85 -31.14 3.21
CA SER A 155 4.77 -30.81 2.27
C SER A 155 3.53 -30.18 2.93
N GLY A 156 3.64 -29.70 4.17
CA GLY A 156 2.52 -29.14 4.91
C GLY A 156 2.50 -29.58 6.35
N TYR A 157 1.39 -30.19 6.83
CA TYR A 157 1.18 -30.51 8.23
C TYR A 157 0.73 -31.95 8.48
N VAL A 158 1.02 -32.42 9.68
CA VAL A 158 0.29 -33.51 10.34
C VAL A 158 -0.35 -32.96 11.60
N THR A 159 -1.64 -33.22 11.80
CA THR A 159 -2.41 -32.75 12.95
C THR A 159 -2.97 -33.89 13.80
N THR A 160 -3.21 -33.64 15.08
CA THR A 160 -3.95 -34.55 15.95
C THR A 160 -5.47 -34.40 15.82
N SER A 161 -5.95 -33.37 15.14
CA SER A 161 -7.38 -33.10 14.95
C SER A 161 -7.99 -33.85 13.78
N ALA A 162 -9.23 -34.29 13.93
CA ALA A 162 -10.04 -34.85 12.86
C ALA A 162 -10.81 -33.79 12.05
N VAL A 163 -10.85 -32.53 12.51
CA VAL A 163 -11.66 -31.44 11.92
C VAL A 163 -11.32 -31.17 10.46
N PRO A 164 -10.04 -31.11 10.03
CA PRO A 164 -9.71 -30.81 8.63
C PRO A 164 -10.33 -31.79 7.62
N ARG A 165 -10.60 -33.04 8.02
CA ARG A 165 -11.26 -34.03 7.16
C ARG A 165 -12.71 -33.68 6.83
N SER A 166 -13.34 -32.84 7.66
CA SER A 166 -14.72 -32.39 7.45
C SER A 166 -14.83 -31.14 6.61
N TRP A 167 -13.71 -30.49 6.27
CA TRP A 167 -13.73 -29.27 5.47
C TRP A 167 -14.25 -29.55 4.07
N LYS A 168 -15.19 -28.71 3.64
CA LYS A 168 -15.68 -28.70 2.25
C LYS A 168 -14.74 -27.86 1.40
N ASN A 169 -14.51 -28.28 0.17
CA ASN A 169 -13.67 -27.61 -0.81
C ASN A 169 -12.29 -27.24 -0.22
N PRO A 170 -11.49 -28.22 0.29
CA PRO A 170 -10.23 -27.91 0.96
C PRO A 170 -9.22 -27.21 0.04
N ALA A 171 -9.29 -27.38 -1.28
CA ALA A 171 -8.46 -26.68 -2.25
C ALA A 171 -8.76 -25.17 -2.39
N ASP A 172 -9.85 -24.69 -1.80
CA ASP A 172 -10.14 -23.25 -1.73
C ASP A 172 -9.57 -22.61 -0.45
N ILE A 173 -9.10 -23.42 0.52
CA ILE A 173 -8.64 -22.95 1.82
C ILE A 173 -7.25 -22.36 1.72
N GLU A 174 -7.03 -21.22 2.39
CA GLU A 174 -5.75 -20.58 2.57
C GLU A 174 -5.39 -20.51 4.06
N PHE A 175 -4.16 -20.86 4.40
CA PHE A 175 -3.56 -20.60 5.70
C PHE A 175 -2.87 -19.24 5.68
N VAL A 176 -3.09 -18.45 6.73
CA VAL A 176 -2.49 -17.12 6.92
C VAL A 176 -1.50 -17.17 8.06
N TYR A 177 -0.32 -16.62 7.85
CA TYR A 177 0.78 -16.53 8.82
C TYR A 177 1.17 -15.07 8.97
N ARG A 178 1.40 -14.61 10.21
CA ARG A 178 1.91 -13.26 10.48
C ARG A 178 3.04 -13.32 11.49
N GLY A 179 4.13 -12.62 11.17
CA GLY A 179 5.29 -12.41 12.03
C GLY A 179 5.55 -10.92 12.24
N GLY A 180 6.72 -10.55 12.75
CA GLY A 180 7.06 -9.16 13.07
C GLY A 180 6.91 -8.20 11.90
N TYR A 181 7.42 -8.58 10.72
CA TYR A 181 7.41 -7.79 9.47
C TYR A 181 6.97 -8.59 8.24
N VAL A 182 6.54 -9.83 8.43
CA VAL A 182 6.20 -10.76 7.35
C VAL A 182 4.75 -11.21 7.42
N GLU A 183 4.19 -11.56 6.28
CA GLU A 183 2.90 -12.23 6.16
C GLU A 183 2.94 -13.28 5.07
N GLY A 184 2.28 -14.42 5.30
CA GLY A 184 2.14 -15.47 4.29
C GLY A 184 0.71 -15.91 4.12
N ARG A 185 0.39 -16.31 2.88
CA ARG A 185 -0.87 -16.96 2.51
C ARG A 185 -0.53 -18.12 1.60
N CYS A 186 -0.80 -19.34 2.08
CA CYS A 186 -0.59 -20.55 1.29
C CYS A 186 -1.87 -21.38 1.21
N GLY A 187 -2.20 -21.82 0.00
CA GLY A 187 -3.34 -22.69 -0.25
C GLY A 187 -3.12 -24.11 0.25
N VAL A 188 -4.23 -24.82 0.41
CA VAL A 188 -4.27 -26.25 0.76
C VAL A 188 -4.46 -27.04 -0.53
N ALA A 189 -3.47 -27.85 -0.90
CA ALA A 189 -3.58 -28.79 -2.02
C ALA A 189 -4.55 -29.95 -1.72
N GLY A 190 -4.66 -30.34 -0.45
CA GLY A 190 -5.60 -31.39 -0.05
C GLY A 190 -5.47 -31.83 1.39
N VAL A 191 -6.45 -32.61 1.84
CA VAL A 191 -6.49 -33.20 3.18
C VAL A 191 -6.69 -34.70 3.09
N SER A 192 -5.84 -35.49 3.73
CA SER A 192 -5.94 -36.96 3.79
C SER A 192 -5.65 -37.46 5.19
N GLY A 193 -6.63 -38.05 5.85
CA GLY A 193 -6.50 -38.48 7.24
C GLY A 193 -6.18 -37.31 8.16
N THR A 194 -5.00 -37.34 8.78
CA THR A 194 -4.47 -36.26 9.64
C THR A 194 -3.44 -35.38 8.90
N ALA A 195 -3.19 -35.63 7.61
CA ALA A 195 -2.26 -34.84 6.82
C ALA A 195 -2.98 -33.73 6.06
N ILE A 196 -2.45 -32.52 6.15
CA ILE A 196 -2.85 -31.35 5.34
C ILE A 196 -1.67 -31.07 4.41
N THR A 197 -1.87 -31.28 3.12
CA THR A 197 -0.87 -30.96 2.08
C THR A 197 -1.07 -29.53 1.64
N MET A 198 -0.01 -28.74 1.65
CA MET A 198 -0.03 -27.33 1.22
C MET A 198 0.37 -27.20 -0.24
N ASP A 199 -0.07 -26.14 -0.89
CA ASP A 199 0.29 -25.85 -2.28
C ASP A 199 1.78 -25.59 -2.43
N GLN A 200 2.31 -26.12 -3.53
CA GLN A 200 3.68 -25.87 -3.96
C GLN A 200 3.68 -24.93 -5.19
N PRO A 201 4.60 -24.00 -5.28
CA PRO A 201 5.78 -23.80 -4.41
C PRO A 201 5.54 -22.85 -3.21
N CYS A 202 4.30 -22.43 -2.91
CA CYS A 202 4.05 -21.51 -1.79
C CYS A 202 4.66 -21.98 -0.48
N TRP A 203 4.50 -23.29 -0.16
CA TRP A 203 4.99 -23.85 1.08
C TRP A 203 6.51 -23.74 1.21
N ASP A 204 7.25 -24.06 0.15
CA ASP A 204 8.71 -23.94 0.13
C ASP A 204 9.17 -22.49 0.20
N LEU A 205 8.50 -21.57 -0.51
CA LEU A 205 8.78 -20.12 -0.48
C LEU A 205 8.54 -19.54 0.92
N ALA A 206 7.46 -19.94 1.58
CA ALA A 206 7.17 -19.50 2.95
C ALA A 206 8.22 -20.00 3.94
N GLN A 207 8.65 -21.26 3.85
CA GLN A 207 9.72 -21.77 4.70
C GLN A 207 11.04 -21.03 4.47
N ALA A 208 11.38 -20.72 3.23
CA ALA A 208 12.59 -19.97 2.90
C ALA A 208 12.56 -18.53 3.43
N LEU A 209 11.41 -17.84 3.30
CA LEU A 209 11.28 -16.45 3.74
C LEU A 209 11.33 -16.29 5.26
N TYR A 210 10.74 -17.24 5.98
CA TYR A 210 10.58 -17.11 7.44
C TYR A 210 11.72 -17.72 8.25
N GLY A 211 12.79 -18.16 7.58
CA GLY A 211 13.98 -18.69 8.25
C GLY A 211 13.78 -19.99 9.02
N GLY A 212 12.63 -20.67 8.83
CA GLY A 212 12.34 -21.92 9.49
C GLY A 212 10.87 -22.19 9.76
N PRO A 213 10.54 -23.30 10.43
CA PRO A 213 9.16 -23.73 10.61
C PRO A 213 8.39 -22.99 11.70
N GLU A 214 9.01 -22.19 12.55
CA GLU A 214 8.37 -21.64 13.76
C GLU A 214 7.11 -20.84 13.45
N LEU A 215 7.19 -19.88 12.52
CA LEU A 215 6.03 -19.10 12.12
C LEU A 215 4.92 -19.96 11.49
N LEU A 216 5.29 -21.02 10.80
CA LEU A 216 4.34 -21.92 10.14
C LEU A 216 3.63 -22.86 11.12
N THR A 217 4.18 -23.10 12.33
CA THR A 217 3.52 -23.91 13.35
C THR A 217 2.32 -23.22 13.99
N SER A 218 2.21 -21.91 13.85
CA SER A 218 1.17 -21.08 14.49
C SER A 218 0.46 -20.21 13.47
N PRO A 219 -0.33 -20.78 12.54
CA PRO A 219 -1.10 -19.96 11.60
C PRO A 219 -2.00 -19.00 12.35
N THR A 220 -2.10 -17.77 11.86
CA THR A 220 -2.92 -16.72 12.46
C THR A 220 -4.39 -16.90 12.12
N ALA A 221 -4.65 -17.42 10.92
CA ALA A 221 -6.00 -17.72 10.44
C ALA A 221 -5.99 -18.79 9.35
N VAL A 222 -7.16 -19.40 9.14
CA VAL A 222 -7.52 -20.13 7.92
C VAL A 222 -8.73 -19.49 7.31
N GLU A 223 -8.72 -19.33 5.99
CA GLU A 223 -9.72 -18.57 5.25
C GLU A 223 -10.33 -19.36 4.10
N ASN A 224 -11.47 -18.86 3.60
CA ASN A 224 -12.08 -19.26 2.35
C ASN A 224 -12.61 -20.69 2.32
N SER A 225 -13.35 -21.08 3.36
CA SER A 225 -14.08 -22.34 3.35
C SER A 225 -15.55 -22.14 3.69
N PRO A 226 -16.45 -22.85 2.99
CA PRO A 226 -17.86 -22.87 3.37
C PRO A 226 -18.10 -23.66 4.68
N SER A 227 -17.11 -24.32 5.22
CA SER A 227 -17.21 -25.00 6.53
C SER A 227 -17.03 -24.08 7.72
N PHE A 228 -16.62 -22.83 7.48
CA PHE A 228 -16.42 -21.85 8.55
C PHE A 228 -17.74 -21.13 8.87
N GLU A 229 -17.99 -20.91 10.17
CA GLU A 229 -19.19 -20.19 10.60
C GLU A 229 -19.12 -18.74 10.11
N PRO A 230 -20.22 -18.21 9.57
CA PRO A 230 -20.23 -16.87 9.04
C PRO A 230 -20.41 -15.82 10.13
N GLU A 231 -19.72 -14.71 9.93
CA GLU A 231 -20.07 -13.45 10.57
C GLU A 231 -20.85 -12.55 9.62
N PRO A 232 -21.63 -11.58 10.14
CA PRO A 232 -22.35 -10.64 9.30
C PRO A 232 -21.43 -9.89 8.31
N GLY A 233 -21.69 -10.05 7.02
CA GLY A 233 -20.82 -9.55 5.94
C GLY A 233 -19.82 -10.59 5.42
N GLY A 234 -19.89 -11.82 5.94
CA GLY A 234 -19.04 -12.92 5.49
C GLY A 234 -19.42 -13.44 4.11
N TRP A 235 -18.44 -13.82 3.30
CA TRP A 235 -18.67 -14.34 1.97
C TRP A 235 -17.67 -15.45 1.59
N TYR A 236 -18.09 -16.23 0.58
CA TYR A 236 -17.30 -17.31 0.01
C TYR A 236 -17.62 -17.45 -1.48
N LEU A 237 -16.61 -17.76 -2.30
CA LEU A 237 -16.79 -18.11 -3.70
C LEU A 237 -16.67 -19.63 -3.86
N ASP A 238 -17.79 -20.30 -4.14
CA ASP A 238 -17.85 -21.73 -4.37
C ASP A 238 -17.46 -22.06 -5.82
N ARG A 239 -16.33 -22.73 -5.97
CA ARG A 239 -15.75 -23.17 -7.26
C ARG A 239 -15.99 -24.66 -7.52
N SER A 240 -16.78 -25.34 -6.69
CA SER A 240 -17.00 -26.80 -6.80
C SER A 240 -17.56 -27.26 -8.15
N ARG A 241 -18.17 -26.34 -8.90
CA ARG A 241 -18.66 -26.59 -10.27
C ARG A 241 -17.92 -25.70 -11.27
N PRO A 242 -16.97 -26.24 -12.05
CA PRO A 242 -16.22 -25.46 -13.02
C PRO A 242 -17.13 -24.69 -14.00
N GLY A 243 -16.87 -23.39 -14.17
CA GLY A 243 -17.67 -22.52 -15.03
C GLY A 243 -19.03 -22.10 -14.49
N HIS A 244 -19.40 -22.57 -13.31
CA HIS A 244 -20.66 -22.26 -12.59
C HIS A 244 -20.36 -21.96 -11.12
N HIS A 245 -19.49 -20.99 -10.89
CA HIS A 245 -19.17 -20.54 -9.54
C HIS A 245 -20.38 -19.86 -8.91
N GLU A 246 -20.56 -20.04 -7.62
CA GLU A 246 -21.59 -19.35 -6.83
C GLU A 246 -20.96 -18.49 -5.75
N LEU A 247 -21.36 -17.23 -5.69
CA LEU A 247 -21.08 -16.38 -4.54
C LEU A 247 -22.08 -16.68 -3.44
N LEU A 248 -21.57 -16.97 -2.24
CA LEU A 248 -22.35 -17.05 -1.02
C LEU A 248 -22.03 -15.86 -0.13
N TYR A 249 -23.06 -15.23 0.40
CA TYR A 249 -22.94 -14.06 1.26
C TYR A 249 -23.87 -14.15 2.46
N PHE A 250 -23.36 -13.84 3.64
CA PHE A 250 -24.14 -13.78 4.89
C PHE A 250 -24.43 -12.31 5.22
N PRO A 251 -25.68 -11.82 5.04
CA PRO A 251 -26.00 -10.41 5.13
C PRO A 251 -25.75 -9.81 6.52
N ARG A 252 -25.38 -8.54 6.53
CA ARG A 252 -25.33 -7.74 7.75
C ARG A 252 -26.74 -7.49 8.29
N PRO A 253 -26.90 -7.26 9.61
CA PRO A 253 -28.20 -6.93 10.19
C PRO A 253 -28.90 -5.79 9.43
N GLY A 254 -30.17 -6.00 9.06
CA GLY A 254 -30.96 -5.03 8.33
C GLY A 254 -30.69 -4.90 6.82
N GLN A 255 -29.78 -5.69 6.26
CA GLN A 255 -29.45 -5.64 4.83
C GLN A 255 -30.45 -6.46 4.00
N ASP A 256 -31.06 -5.83 2.99
CA ASP A 256 -31.94 -6.51 2.02
C ASP A 256 -31.18 -6.84 0.74
N MET A 257 -30.81 -8.10 0.56
CA MET A 257 -30.04 -8.57 -0.59
C MET A 257 -30.77 -8.47 -1.94
N ARG A 258 -32.07 -8.26 -1.96
CA ARG A 258 -32.83 -8.01 -3.20
C ARG A 258 -32.57 -6.61 -3.76
N ARG A 259 -32.10 -5.69 -2.91
CA ARG A 259 -31.83 -4.28 -3.22
C ARG A 259 -30.36 -3.89 -3.11
N ALA A 260 -29.58 -4.68 -2.36
CA ALA A 260 -28.19 -4.41 -2.12
C ALA A 260 -27.40 -4.27 -3.43
N GLU A 261 -26.52 -3.29 -3.49
CA GLU A 261 -25.53 -3.19 -4.55
C GLU A 261 -24.37 -4.11 -4.23
N VAL A 262 -24.20 -5.16 -5.01
CA VAL A 262 -23.07 -6.09 -4.85
C VAL A 262 -22.14 -5.97 -6.03
N ILE A 263 -20.88 -5.64 -5.74
CA ILE A 263 -19.81 -5.50 -6.73
C ILE A 263 -18.72 -6.54 -6.46
N ALA A 264 -18.44 -7.37 -7.45
CA ALA A 264 -17.29 -8.25 -7.48
C ALA A 264 -16.22 -7.66 -8.42
N PRO A 265 -15.05 -7.26 -7.92
CA PRO A 265 -13.95 -6.81 -8.75
C PRO A 265 -13.48 -7.89 -9.73
N VAL A 266 -13.15 -7.49 -10.96
CA VAL A 266 -12.71 -8.40 -12.04
C VAL A 266 -11.45 -7.90 -12.74
N LEU A 267 -11.11 -6.62 -12.62
CA LEU A 267 -9.88 -6.06 -13.15
C LEU A 267 -8.83 -5.93 -12.05
N GLU A 268 -7.59 -6.26 -12.35
CA GLU A 268 -6.46 -6.07 -11.44
C GLU A 268 -5.86 -4.66 -11.57
N ASN A 269 -5.85 -4.11 -12.78
CA ASN A 269 -5.43 -2.72 -13.03
C ASN A 269 -6.59 -1.91 -13.58
N LEU A 270 -6.67 -0.64 -13.24
CA LEU A 270 -7.62 0.33 -13.81
C LEU A 270 -6.96 1.25 -14.82
N VAL A 271 -5.73 1.67 -14.55
CA VAL A 271 -4.92 2.47 -15.46
C VAL A 271 -3.49 1.94 -15.45
N THR A 272 -2.92 1.75 -16.64
CA THR A 272 -1.49 1.48 -16.79
C THR A 272 -0.87 2.45 -17.78
N GLY A 273 0.28 3.01 -17.44
CA GLY A 273 1.05 3.91 -18.30
C GLY A 273 2.45 3.37 -18.55
N THR A 274 2.89 3.33 -19.80
CA THR A 274 4.20 2.77 -20.14
C THR A 274 4.92 3.61 -21.18
N GLY A 275 6.13 4.02 -20.83
CA GLY A 275 7.14 4.56 -21.74
C GLY A 275 8.29 3.57 -21.95
N ARG A 276 9.42 4.10 -22.41
CA ARG A 276 10.70 3.38 -22.55
C ARG A 276 11.85 4.30 -22.11
N PRO A 277 12.98 3.76 -21.69
CA PRO A 277 14.18 4.57 -21.46
C PRO A 277 14.49 5.46 -22.68
N GLY A 278 14.70 6.76 -22.45
CA GLY A 278 14.89 7.75 -23.50
C GLY A 278 13.62 8.23 -24.24
N ARG A 279 12.47 7.56 -24.04
CA ARG A 279 11.15 7.95 -24.56
C ARG A 279 10.06 7.69 -23.52
N PRO A 280 10.06 8.41 -22.41
CA PRO A 280 9.07 8.21 -21.36
C PRO A 280 7.66 8.61 -21.81
N LEU A 281 6.65 7.96 -21.26
CA LEU A 281 5.29 8.48 -21.27
C LEU A 281 5.27 9.76 -20.43
N HIS A 282 4.73 10.85 -20.93
CA HIS A 282 4.87 12.12 -20.23
C HIS A 282 3.62 13.02 -20.27
N ASP A 283 3.57 13.95 -19.29
CA ASP A 283 2.54 14.98 -19.18
C ASP A 283 1.10 14.40 -19.14
N ILE A 284 0.92 13.28 -18.41
CA ILE A 284 -0.41 12.71 -18.14
C ILE A 284 -0.95 13.31 -16.84
N GLY A 285 -2.21 13.71 -16.85
CA GLY A 285 -2.94 14.14 -15.66
C GLY A 285 -4.11 13.21 -15.35
N LEU A 286 -4.25 12.77 -14.09
CA LEU A 286 -5.46 12.15 -13.56
C LEU A 286 -5.93 13.01 -12.39
N ARG A 287 -7.11 13.67 -12.53
CA ARG A 287 -7.53 14.70 -11.57
C ARG A 287 -8.97 14.52 -11.10
N GLY A 288 -9.16 14.48 -9.78
CA GLY A 288 -10.49 14.45 -9.17
C GLY A 288 -11.31 13.20 -9.45
N LEU A 289 -10.67 12.08 -9.79
CA LEU A 289 -11.29 10.82 -10.14
C LEU A 289 -11.29 9.87 -8.95
N THR A 290 -12.28 8.99 -8.88
CA THR A 290 -12.27 7.83 -7.97
C THR A 290 -11.89 6.58 -8.76
N PHE A 291 -10.88 5.85 -8.29
CA PHE A 291 -10.46 4.54 -8.78
C PHE A 291 -10.92 3.50 -7.78
N ALA A 292 -11.75 2.55 -8.21
CA ALA A 292 -12.39 1.62 -7.29
C ALA A 292 -12.64 0.24 -7.88
N ASP A 293 -12.90 -0.71 -6.98
CA ASP A 293 -13.39 -2.05 -7.28
C ASP A 293 -12.41 -2.85 -8.17
N ALA A 294 -11.15 -2.92 -7.78
CA ALA A 294 -10.15 -3.78 -8.41
C ALA A 294 -9.83 -4.99 -7.52
N THR A 295 -9.40 -6.08 -8.14
CA THR A 295 -8.94 -7.31 -7.48
C THR A 295 -7.45 -7.53 -7.70
N TRP A 296 -6.91 -8.60 -7.13
CA TRP A 296 -5.59 -9.14 -7.44
C TRP A 296 -5.60 -10.63 -7.13
N LEU A 297 -5.39 -11.46 -8.14
CA LEU A 297 -5.60 -12.91 -8.06
C LEU A 297 -4.33 -13.70 -7.74
N ALA A 298 -3.15 -13.11 -7.90
CA ALA A 298 -1.89 -13.81 -7.69
C ALA A 298 -1.75 -14.54 -6.33
N PRO A 299 -2.29 -14.04 -5.20
CA PRO A 299 -2.25 -14.80 -3.95
C PRO A 299 -3.08 -16.11 -3.95
N SER A 300 -4.02 -16.27 -4.90
CA SER A 300 -4.78 -17.52 -5.09
C SER A 300 -4.10 -18.51 -6.04
N GLU A 301 -2.97 -18.16 -6.64
CA GLU A 301 -2.16 -19.09 -7.43
C GLU A 301 -1.42 -20.08 -6.51
N PRO A 302 -0.97 -21.25 -7.01
CA PRO A 302 -0.23 -22.22 -6.19
C PRO A 302 1.05 -21.68 -5.55
N ALA A 303 1.63 -20.61 -6.10
CA ALA A 303 2.76 -19.91 -5.48
C ALA A 303 2.37 -19.04 -4.28
N GLY A 304 1.08 -18.84 -4.03
CA GLY A 304 0.54 -18.15 -2.87
C GLY A 304 1.05 -16.71 -2.70
N PHE A 305 1.27 -16.33 -1.45
CA PHE A 305 1.77 -15.00 -1.10
C PHE A 305 2.67 -15.10 0.14
N ALA A 306 3.95 -15.34 -0.06
CA ALA A 306 4.96 -15.24 0.98
C ALA A 306 5.57 -13.84 0.91
N SER A 307 5.23 -12.98 1.87
CA SER A 307 5.43 -11.52 1.78
C SER A 307 6.21 -10.94 2.94
N ALA A 308 6.98 -9.90 2.63
CA ALA A 308 7.57 -8.95 3.56
C ALA A 308 7.61 -7.57 2.89
N TRP A 309 7.33 -6.47 3.62
CA TRP A 309 7.44 -5.08 3.16
C TRP A 309 6.71 -4.76 1.83
N SER A 310 5.49 -5.23 1.61
CA SER A 310 4.77 -5.09 0.33
C SER A 310 5.48 -5.75 -0.86
N MET A 311 6.36 -6.71 -0.59
CA MET A 311 6.99 -7.59 -1.57
C MET A 311 6.57 -9.03 -1.32
N TYR A 312 6.70 -9.87 -2.33
CA TYR A 312 6.40 -11.28 -2.21
C TYR A 312 7.29 -12.14 -3.09
N LEU A 313 7.50 -13.36 -2.66
CA LEU A 313 8.33 -14.32 -3.37
C LEU A 313 7.55 -15.00 -4.50
N ARG A 314 8.26 -15.24 -5.59
CA ARG A 314 7.84 -16.09 -6.71
C ARG A 314 9.00 -17.00 -7.13
N PRO A 315 8.70 -18.17 -7.71
CA PRO A 315 9.76 -19.01 -8.27
C PRO A 315 10.61 -18.25 -9.27
N GLY A 316 11.91 -18.38 -9.16
CA GLY A 316 12.91 -17.83 -10.08
C GLY A 316 13.39 -18.88 -11.09
N LYS A 317 14.60 -18.69 -11.63
CA LYS A 317 15.27 -19.69 -12.46
C LYS A 317 16.05 -20.66 -11.56
N GLY A 318 15.82 -21.94 -11.72
CA GLY A 318 16.39 -22.96 -10.83
C GLY A 318 15.75 -22.91 -9.45
N ASP A 319 16.54 -23.03 -8.41
CA ASP A 319 16.09 -22.98 -7.00
C ASP A 319 15.98 -21.54 -6.45
N ASP A 320 16.32 -20.52 -7.24
CA ASP A 320 16.28 -19.14 -6.80
C ASP A 320 14.83 -18.62 -6.71
N ALA A 321 14.51 -17.96 -5.62
CA ALA A 321 13.28 -17.20 -5.48
C ALA A 321 13.45 -15.78 -6.01
N ARG A 322 12.40 -15.22 -6.62
CA ARG A 322 12.37 -13.82 -7.06
C ARG A 322 11.50 -13.01 -6.13
N LEU A 323 12.05 -11.93 -5.63
CA LEU A 323 11.30 -10.96 -4.85
C LEU A 323 10.64 -9.94 -5.81
N LEU A 324 9.32 -9.84 -5.76
CA LEU A 324 8.52 -8.93 -6.57
C LEU A 324 7.75 -7.95 -5.69
N THR A 325 7.52 -6.74 -6.19
CA THR A 325 6.60 -5.80 -5.54
C THR A 325 5.15 -6.17 -5.85
N VAL A 326 4.24 -5.91 -4.90
CA VAL A 326 2.80 -5.97 -5.16
C VAL A 326 2.45 -4.91 -6.20
N PRO A 327 1.73 -5.26 -7.29
CA PRO A 327 1.50 -4.34 -8.40
C PRO A 327 0.54 -3.21 -8.01
N GLY A 328 0.78 -2.01 -8.58
CA GLY A 328 -0.15 -0.89 -8.45
C GLY A 328 -1.41 -1.06 -9.30
N THR A 329 -2.58 -0.80 -8.72
CA THR A 329 -3.86 -0.77 -9.46
C THR A 329 -3.86 0.36 -10.51
N VAL A 330 -3.23 1.48 -10.19
CA VAL A 330 -2.86 2.55 -11.12
C VAL A 330 -1.34 2.59 -11.18
N ALA A 331 -0.76 2.23 -12.31
CA ALA A 331 0.68 2.03 -12.44
C ALA A 331 1.28 2.78 -13.63
N PHE A 332 2.42 3.43 -13.40
CA PHE A 332 3.20 4.11 -14.45
C PHE A 332 4.65 3.64 -14.41
N ARG A 333 5.18 3.28 -15.57
CA ARG A 333 6.56 2.80 -15.75
C ARG A 333 7.27 3.55 -16.86
N ALA A 334 8.50 3.98 -16.62
CA ALA A 334 9.24 4.86 -17.51
C ALA A 334 8.38 6.09 -17.90
N ALA A 335 7.95 6.85 -16.88
CA ALA A 335 6.99 7.94 -17.04
C ALA A 335 7.48 9.23 -16.37
N GLU A 336 7.24 10.36 -17.00
CA GLU A 336 7.69 11.66 -16.52
C GLU A 336 6.57 12.69 -16.48
N ARG A 337 6.59 13.56 -15.48
CA ARG A 337 5.62 14.65 -15.28
C ARG A 337 4.17 14.14 -15.28
N ILE A 338 3.99 12.97 -14.67
CA ILE A 338 2.66 12.43 -14.37
C ILE A 338 2.10 13.21 -13.17
N THR A 339 0.87 13.67 -13.28
CA THR A 339 0.17 14.38 -12.21
C THR A 339 -1.04 13.57 -11.75
N LEU A 340 -1.01 13.08 -10.51
CA LEU A 340 -2.12 12.40 -9.85
C LEU A 340 -2.63 13.32 -8.73
N GLU A 341 -3.72 14.05 -8.99
CA GLU A 341 -4.13 15.16 -8.13
C GLU A 341 -5.59 15.06 -7.71
N GLY A 342 -5.82 15.09 -6.39
CA GLY A 342 -7.16 15.14 -5.82
C GLY A 342 -8.02 13.91 -6.11
N ASN A 343 -7.42 12.78 -6.37
CA ASN A 343 -8.12 11.53 -6.64
C ASN A 343 -8.46 10.80 -5.34
N ARG A 344 -9.37 9.85 -5.44
CA ARG A 344 -9.61 8.84 -4.42
C ARG A 344 -9.29 7.45 -4.96
N PHE A 345 -8.55 6.66 -4.19
CA PHE A 345 -8.24 5.26 -4.45
C PHE A 345 -8.86 4.44 -3.32
N THR A 346 -9.82 3.59 -3.65
CA THR A 346 -10.61 2.88 -2.63
C THR A 346 -11.12 1.55 -3.15
N ARG A 347 -11.31 0.58 -2.25
CA ARG A 347 -11.78 -0.76 -2.61
C ARG A 347 -10.91 -1.43 -3.68
N LEU A 348 -9.60 -1.47 -3.42
CA LEU A 348 -8.61 -2.04 -4.34
C LEU A 348 -8.03 -3.34 -3.77
N GLY A 349 -7.76 -4.30 -4.66
CA GLY A 349 -7.30 -5.64 -4.30
C GLY A 349 -5.77 -5.81 -4.22
N ALA A 350 -5.01 -4.78 -4.61
CA ALA A 350 -3.55 -4.76 -4.55
C ALA A 350 -3.09 -3.40 -4.03
N GLN A 351 -1.89 -2.96 -4.38
CA GLN A 351 -1.39 -1.63 -4.07
C GLN A 351 -2.16 -0.55 -4.85
N ALA A 352 -2.40 0.62 -4.24
CA ALA A 352 -3.16 1.67 -4.93
C ALA A 352 -2.41 2.28 -6.11
N LEU A 353 -1.18 2.73 -5.88
CA LEU A 353 -0.37 3.46 -6.86
C LEU A 353 1.04 2.87 -6.99
N GLU A 354 1.55 2.80 -8.23
CA GLU A 354 2.94 2.48 -8.54
C GLU A 354 3.49 3.46 -9.57
N LEU A 355 4.63 4.10 -9.27
CA LEU A 355 5.46 4.79 -10.23
C LEU A 355 6.88 4.23 -10.14
N SER A 356 7.35 3.61 -11.21
CA SER A 356 8.58 2.80 -11.13
C SER A 356 9.35 2.78 -12.46
N ARG A 357 10.54 2.18 -12.43
CA ARG A 357 11.35 1.86 -13.62
C ARG A 357 11.67 3.08 -14.49
N ASN A 358 12.40 4.04 -13.96
CA ASN A 358 12.75 5.33 -14.56
C ASN A 358 11.57 6.31 -14.65
N SER A 359 10.73 6.34 -13.62
CA SER A 359 9.64 7.32 -13.51
C SER A 359 10.10 8.54 -12.70
N SER A 360 10.16 9.70 -13.35
CA SER A 360 10.80 10.88 -12.77
C SER A 360 9.94 12.14 -12.88
N TYR A 361 10.16 13.08 -11.95
CA TYR A 361 9.49 14.39 -11.92
C TYR A 361 7.96 14.31 -11.86
N ASN A 362 7.44 13.25 -11.25
CA ASN A 362 6.01 13.01 -11.09
C ASN A 362 5.48 13.67 -9.81
N THR A 363 4.19 13.99 -9.81
CA THR A 363 3.52 14.62 -8.67
C THR A 363 2.29 13.81 -8.25
N ILE A 364 2.25 13.38 -7.01
CA ILE A 364 1.12 12.72 -6.34
C ILE A 364 0.65 13.66 -5.23
N ASP A 365 -0.40 14.45 -5.47
CA ASP A 365 -0.77 15.55 -4.58
C ASP A 365 -2.24 15.53 -4.17
N GLY A 366 -2.49 15.61 -2.87
CA GLY A 366 -3.83 15.78 -2.31
C GLY A 366 -4.80 14.64 -2.59
N ASN A 367 -4.33 13.42 -2.72
CA ASN A 367 -5.16 12.23 -2.94
C ASN A 367 -5.60 11.62 -1.60
N LEU A 368 -6.76 10.95 -1.64
CA LEU A 368 -7.27 10.12 -0.55
C LEU A 368 -7.11 8.64 -0.94
N ILE A 369 -6.42 7.86 -0.09
CA ILE A 369 -6.21 6.42 -0.30
C ILE A 369 -6.77 5.69 0.92
N ASP A 370 -7.79 4.87 0.72
CA ASP A 370 -8.47 4.14 1.78
C ASP A 370 -9.05 2.81 1.28
N ASP A 371 -9.24 1.83 2.17
CA ASP A 371 -9.78 0.50 1.86
C ASP A 371 -9.03 -0.19 0.70
N VAL A 372 -7.72 -0.33 0.86
CA VAL A 372 -6.81 -0.96 -0.10
C VAL A 372 -6.26 -2.25 0.50
N SER A 373 -6.19 -3.33 -0.27
CA SER A 373 -5.78 -4.65 0.25
C SER A 373 -4.30 -4.72 0.61
N ASP A 374 -3.44 -3.96 -0.05
CA ASP A 374 -2.00 -3.83 0.24
C ASP A 374 -1.63 -2.37 0.49
N GLY A 375 -0.49 -1.89 0.00
CA GLY A 375 0.07 -0.57 0.26
C GLY A 375 -0.62 0.58 -0.46
N GLY A 376 -0.23 1.80 -0.08
CA GLY A 376 -0.76 3.03 -0.66
C GLY A 376 -0.01 3.47 -1.92
N ILE A 377 1.23 3.88 -1.77
CA ILE A 377 2.06 4.43 -2.86
C ILE A 377 3.41 3.73 -2.88
N LEU A 378 3.75 3.13 -4.03
CA LEU A 378 5.08 2.64 -4.34
C LEU A 378 5.78 3.61 -5.30
N MET A 379 6.96 4.08 -4.93
CA MET A 379 7.86 4.86 -5.78
C MET A 379 9.19 4.12 -5.93
N GLY A 380 9.58 3.80 -7.17
CA GLY A 380 10.83 3.12 -7.47
C GLY A 380 10.68 1.64 -7.83
N VAL A 381 11.78 0.90 -7.80
CA VAL A 381 11.81 -0.53 -8.11
C VAL A 381 12.68 -1.28 -7.10
N VAL A 382 12.33 -2.54 -6.88
CA VAL A 382 13.09 -3.46 -6.04
C VAL A 382 14.15 -4.20 -6.88
N PRO A 383 15.37 -4.42 -6.36
CA PRO A 383 16.35 -5.29 -6.99
C PRO A 383 15.81 -6.72 -7.16
N PRO A 384 16.29 -7.53 -8.11
CA PRO A 384 17.41 -7.26 -9.03
C PRO A 384 17.01 -6.66 -10.38
N ASP A 385 15.76 -6.33 -10.59
CA ASP A 385 15.22 -5.81 -11.87
C ASP A 385 15.64 -4.37 -12.16
N GLN A 386 16.42 -3.79 -11.27
CA GLN A 386 16.73 -2.39 -11.32
C GLN A 386 17.68 -2.02 -12.44
N LYS A 387 17.16 -1.24 -13.39
CA LYS A 387 17.94 -0.62 -14.46
C LYS A 387 17.53 0.84 -14.58
N GLY A 388 18.04 1.67 -13.69
CA GLY A 388 17.75 3.09 -13.71
C GLY A 388 17.30 3.62 -12.35
N THR A 389 16.98 4.89 -12.31
CA THR A 389 16.68 5.61 -11.08
C THR A 389 15.47 6.49 -11.28
N ASP A 390 14.51 6.39 -10.39
CA ASP A 390 13.40 7.31 -10.30
C ASP A 390 13.86 8.56 -9.55
N ARG A 391 13.63 9.76 -10.09
CA ARG A 391 14.15 10.98 -9.48
C ARG A 391 13.19 12.15 -9.50
N GLY A 392 13.36 13.07 -8.53
CA GLY A 392 12.66 14.34 -8.47
C GLY A 392 11.14 14.22 -8.29
N ASN A 393 10.67 13.10 -7.77
CA ASN A 393 9.26 12.84 -7.54
C ASN A 393 8.75 13.56 -6.29
N ARG A 394 7.45 13.87 -6.26
CA ARG A 394 6.80 14.57 -5.16
C ARG A 394 5.54 13.82 -4.72
N ILE A 395 5.49 13.43 -3.46
CA ILE A 395 4.34 12.81 -2.80
C ILE A 395 3.89 13.76 -1.70
N THR A 396 2.84 14.55 -1.97
CA THR A 396 2.53 15.68 -1.09
C THR A 396 1.03 15.77 -0.76
N ASN A 397 0.73 16.20 0.46
CA ASN A 397 -0.64 16.48 0.92
C ASN A 397 -1.64 15.33 0.75
N ASN A 398 -1.20 14.09 0.67
CA ASN A 398 -2.09 12.94 0.58
C ASN A 398 -2.56 12.51 1.99
N ARG A 399 -3.74 11.92 2.05
CA ARG A 399 -4.18 11.14 3.20
C ARG A 399 -4.24 9.67 2.84
N ILE A 400 -3.54 8.84 3.61
CA ILE A 400 -3.46 7.39 3.41
C ILE A 400 -3.85 6.72 4.72
N HIS A 401 -4.95 5.95 4.70
CA HIS A 401 -5.41 5.27 5.90
C HIS A 401 -6.21 4.01 5.57
N HIS A 402 -6.28 3.06 6.53
CA HIS A 402 -7.00 1.80 6.36
C HIS A 402 -6.59 1.07 5.07
N ILE A 403 -5.29 1.04 4.81
CA ILE A 403 -4.66 0.21 3.79
C ILE A 403 -4.21 -1.12 4.43
N GLY A 404 -3.69 -2.05 3.63
CA GLY A 404 -3.29 -3.36 4.13
C GLY A 404 -4.48 -4.15 4.65
N ALA A 405 -5.67 -4.04 4.02
CA ALA A 405 -6.89 -4.67 4.51
C ALA A 405 -6.89 -6.21 4.39
N GLU A 406 -6.01 -6.76 3.55
CA GLU A 406 -5.83 -8.21 3.36
C GLU A 406 -4.37 -8.62 3.46
N TYR A 407 -3.44 -7.78 2.98
CA TYR A 407 -2.00 -8.02 2.97
C TYR A 407 -1.35 -7.04 3.93
N HIS A 408 -1.11 -7.52 5.17
CA HIS A 408 -0.84 -6.62 6.27
C HIS A 408 0.63 -6.14 6.35
N ALA A 409 1.57 -6.82 5.67
CA ALA A 409 2.97 -6.37 5.58
C ALA A 409 3.14 -5.18 4.61
N ALA A 410 2.15 -4.29 4.58
CA ALA A 410 1.99 -3.18 3.64
C ALA A 410 2.40 -1.84 4.23
N SER A 411 3.24 -1.09 3.52
CA SER A 411 3.58 0.29 3.86
C SER A 411 2.64 1.30 3.19
N ALA A 412 2.32 2.39 3.89
CA ALA A 412 1.45 3.41 3.30
C ALA A 412 2.13 4.18 2.16
N ILE A 413 3.39 4.53 2.34
CA ILE A 413 4.26 5.07 1.29
C ILE A 413 5.55 4.26 1.33
N TRP A 414 5.93 3.68 0.20
CA TRP A 414 7.23 3.06 0.05
C TRP A 414 8.03 3.73 -1.06
N ASP A 415 9.14 4.35 -0.65
CA ASP A 415 10.10 5.04 -1.51
C ASP A 415 11.38 4.22 -1.58
N THR A 416 11.63 3.58 -2.72
CA THR A 416 12.78 2.70 -2.92
C THR A 416 13.50 3.03 -4.22
N ALA A 417 14.83 2.90 -4.23
CA ALA A 417 15.66 3.15 -5.42
C ALA A 417 15.46 4.52 -6.08
N THR A 418 15.26 5.57 -5.30
CA THR A 418 14.94 6.91 -5.80
C THR A 418 16.01 7.94 -5.46
N GLN A 419 15.96 9.07 -6.16
CA GLN A 419 16.81 10.23 -5.89
C GLN A 419 15.98 11.50 -5.87
N HIS A 420 16.26 12.37 -4.88
CA HIS A 420 15.62 13.68 -4.74
C HIS A 420 14.08 13.61 -4.69
N THR A 421 13.54 12.52 -4.14
CA THR A 421 12.11 12.38 -3.86
C THR A 421 11.74 13.23 -2.65
N THR A 422 10.61 13.92 -2.74
CA THR A 422 10.04 14.68 -1.62
C THR A 422 8.73 14.06 -1.18
N ILE A 423 8.69 13.57 0.06
CA ILE A 423 7.49 13.06 0.74
C ILE A 423 7.12 14.09 1.80
N ALA A 424 6.13 14.95 1.53
CA ALA A 424 5.88 16.07 2.41
C ALA A 424 4.40 16.35 2.67
N HIS A 425 4.11 16.75 3.91
CA HIS A 425 2.77 17.14 4.32
C HIS A 425 1.70 16.07 4.07
N ASN A 426 2.07 14.80 4.11
CA ASN A 426 1.10 13.71 4.05
C ASN A 426 0.57 13.40 5.44
N GLN A 427 -0.66 12.87 5.52
CA GLN A 427 -1.15 12.21 6.72
C GLN A 427 -1.25 10.72 6.46
N VAL A 428 -0.62 9.92 7.33
CA VAL A 428 -0.71 8.46 7.35
C VAL A 428 -1.28 8.04 8.69
N ASP A 429 -2.38 7.30 8.66
CA ASP A 429 -3.01 6.85 9.89
C ASP A 429 -3.75 5.51 9.74
N HIS A 430 -3.86 4.75 10.84
CA HIS A 430 -4.57 3.48 10.91
C HIS A 430 -4.12 2.47 9.85
N VAL A 431 -2.82 2.17 9.86
CA VAL A 431 -2.21 1.18 8.96
C VAL A 431 -1.65 -0.02 9.74
N PRO A 432 -1.69 -1.23 9.15
CA PRO A 432 -1.32 -2.46 9.88
C PRO A 432 0.18 -2.58 10.14
N TYR A 433 0.99 -1.93 9.34
CA TYR A 433 2.44 -1.97 9.39
C TYR A 433 3.04 -0.56 9.28
N THR A 434 4.12 -0.40 8.55
CA THR A 434 4.92 0.83 8.46
C THR A 434 4.16 1.99 7.78
N GLY A 435 4.36 3.19 8.33
CA GLY A 435 3.78 4.41 7.75
C GLY A 435 4.52 4.83 6.48
N ILE A 436 5.73 5.33 6.60
CA ILE A 436 6.58 5.73 5.46
C ILE A 436 7.85 4.90 5.51
N LEU A 437 8.07 4.07 4.48
CA LEU A 437 9.28 3.30 4.30
C LEU A 437 10.14 3.97 3.23
N SER A 438 11.39 4.31 3.56
CA SER A 438 12.37 4.83 2.60
C SER A 438 13.62 3.96 2.65
N GLY A 439 13.80 3.18 1.62
CA GLY A 439 14.95 2.31 1.51
C GLY A 439 14.69 1.09 0.65
N PRO A 440 15.78 0.50 0.16
CA PRO A 440 15.70 -0.73 -0.59
C PRO A 440 15.56 -1.92 0.36
N ALA A 441 15.00 -2.98 -0.16
CA ALA A 441 15.43 -4.29 0.22
C ALA A 441 16.83 -4.47 -0.39
N ASP A 442 17.76 -4.84 0.40
CA ASP A 442 19.14 -5.26 0.10
C ASP A 442 19.85 -4.78 -1.20
N ASP A 443 21.12 -4.53 -1.11
CA ASP A 443 22.10 -4.27 -2.19
C ASP A 443 21.96 -3.02 -3.09
N LEU A 444 21.19 -1.99 -2.74
CA LEU A 444 21.15 -0.75 -3.51
C LEU A 444 22.13 0.32 -3.02
N ARG A 445 23.39 -0.04 -2.91
CA ARG A 445 24.43 0.90 -2.51
C ARG A 445 24.53 2.08 -3.48
N GLY A 446 24.48 3.29 -2.91
CA GLY A 446 24.70 4.52 -3.64
C GLY A 446 23.61 4.91 -4.65
N ILE A 447 22.44 4.28 -4.61
CA ILE A 447 21.32 4.63 -5.48
C ILE A 447 20.43 5.69 -4.85
N MET A 448 20.02 5.50 -3.58
CA MET A 448 19.22 6.49 -2.86
C MET A 448 20.03 7.73 -2.59
N ARG A 449 19.52 8.91 -2.94
CA ARG A 449 20.19 10.19 -2.71
C ARG A 449 19.21 11.34 -2.57
N GLY A 450 19.47 12.23 -1.62
CA GLY A 450 18.81 13.52 -1.49
C GLY A 450 17.30 13.45 -1.25
N ASN A 451 16.81 12.32 -0.74
CA ASN A 451 15.40 12.15 -0.44
C ASN A 451 15.01 12.94 0.81
N ARG A 452 13.80 13.48 0.82
CA ARG A 452 13.31 14.36 1.85
C ARG A 452 11.94 13.92 2.36
N ILE A 453 11.82 13.71 3.67
CA ILE A 453 10.58 13.36 4.37
C ILE A 453 10.25 14.50 5.33
N LEU A 454 9.32 15.37 4.92
CA LEU A 454 9.17 16.69 5.54
C LEU A 454 7.74 16.96 6.02
N GLY A 455 7.55 17.36 7.26
CA GLY A 455 6.28 17.85 7.77
C GLY A 455 5.11 16.85 7.61
N ASN A 456 5.37 15.54 7.63
CA ASN A 456 4.32 14.54 7.58
C ASN A 456 3.72 14.32 8.96
N ARG A 457 2.43 13.96 9.01
CA ARG A 457 1.74 13.52 10.22
C ARG A 457 1.49 12.02 10.13
N VAL A 458 2.13 11.26 11.02
CA VAL A 458 2.09 9.79 11.02
C VAL A 458 1.65 9.31 12.40
N PHE A 459 0.60 8.51 12.48
CA PHE A 459 0.11 7.96 13.75
C PHE A 459 -0.70 6.69 13.55
N ALA A 460 -0.88 5.90 14.60
CA ALA A 460 -1.59 4.63 14.56
C ALA A 460 -1.08 3.69 13.43
N THR A 461 0.25 3.57 13.33
CA THR A 461 0.94 2.60 12.46
C THR A 461 1.23 1.30 13.23
N ASN A 462 1.74 0.28 12.58
CA ASN A 462 2.16 -1.00 13.18
C ASN A 462 1.06 -1.68 14.02
N ARG A 463 -0.19 -1.55 13.59
CA ARG A 463 -1.33 -2.04 14.37
C ARG A 463 -1.48 -3.57 14.39
N LEU A 464 -0.83 -4.28 13.48
CA LEU A 464 -0.88 -5.75 13.38
C LEU A 464 0.51 -6.37 13.28
N LEU A 465 1.46 -5.73 12.61
CA LEU A 465 2.84 -6.17 12.49
C LEU A 465 3.73 -5.19 13.22
N ALA A 466 4.45 -5.68 14.23
CA ALA A 466 5.11 -4.83 15.22
C ALA A 466 6.49 -4.32 14.77
N ASP A 467 7.25 -5.14 14.04
CA ASP A 467 8.63 -4.82 13.65
C ASP A 467 8.65 -3.88 12.44
N GLY A 468 8.52 -2.61 12.72
CA GLY A 468 8.47 -1.53 11.73
C GLY A 468 8.38 -0.17 12.38
N GLY A 469 8.16 0.87 11.58
CA GLY A 469 8.19 2.24 12.07
C GLY A 469 7.09 3.16 11.57
N GLY A 470 6.88 4.25 12.30
CA GLY A 470 6.11 5.37 11.78
C GLY A 470 6.76 5.92 10.51
N ILE A 471 8.05 6.22 10.59
CA ILE A 471 8.95 6.47 9.45
C ILE A 471 10.12 5.51 9.58
N TYR A 472 10.36 4.70 8.57
CA TYR A 472 11.34 3.63 8.57
C TYR A 472 12.34 3.83 7.42
N LEU A 473 13.62 3.90 7.76
CA LEU A 473 14.71 3.94 6.79
C LEU A 473 15.52 2.67 6.88
N ARG A 474 15.98 2.20 5.72
CA ARG A 474 16.89 1.05 5.62
C ARG A 474 17.86 1.27 4.48
N GLY A 475 19.09 0.78 4.63
CA GLY A 475 20.12 0.86 3.61
C GLY A 475 20.72 2.26 3.39
N GLU A 476 21.60 2.36 2.43
CA GLU A 476 22.32 3.60 2.14
C GLU A 476 21.40 4.70 1.61
N GLN A 477 21.39 5.85 2.28
CA GLN A 477 20.54 7.00 1.92
C GLN A 477 21.30 8.10 1.15
N GLY A 478 22.57 7.91 0.89
CA GLY A 478 23.44 8.85 0.21
C GLY A 478 24.90 8.44 0.25
N THR A 479 25.80 9.32 -0.17
CA THR A 479 27.25 9.13 -0.10
C THR A 479 27.92 10.12 0.86
N SER A 480 27.16 11.09 1.34
CA SER A 480 27.57 12.10 2.31
C SER A 480 26.32 12.78 2.90
N PHE A 481 26.46 13.56 3.95
CA PHE A 481 25.37 14.39 4.47
C PHE A 481 24.86 15.44 3.47
N ALA A 482 25.62 15.79 2.45
CA ALA A 482 25.19 16.76 1.44
C ALA A 482 24.15 16.17 0.46
N ASP A 483 24.22 14.86 0.21
CA ASP A 483 23.31 14.12 -0.66
C ASP A 483 22.52 13.01 0.06
N GLY A 484 22.57 13.00 1.37
CA GLY A 484 21.87 12.06 2.22
C GLY A 484 20.39 12.37 2.41
N ALA A 485 19.68 11.50 3.13
CA ALA A 485 18.29 11.70 3.47
C ALA A 485 18.10 12.78 4.55
N VAL A 486 16.98 13.50 4.46
CA VAL A 486 16.58 14.47 5.48
C VAL A 486 15.14 14.20 5.93
N LEU A 487 14.97 13.95 7.23
CA LEU A 487 13.69 13.84 7.90
C LEU A 487 13.49 15.06 8.78
N SER A 488 12.55 15.95 8.45
CA SER A 488 12.43 17.19 9.23
C SER A 488 10.97 17.61 9.44
N GLY A 489 10.70 18.10 10.66
CA GLY A 489 9.40 18.66 11.02
C GLY A 489 8.24 17.67 10.97
N ASN A 490 8.50 16.38 11.05
CA ASN A 490 7.44 15.36 11.06
C ASN A 490 6.86 15.20 12.46
N ALA A 491 5.54 14.97 12.55
CA ALA A 491 4.86 14.55 13.77
C ALA A 491 4.55 13.04 13.66
N VAL A 492 5.26 12.25 14.46
CA VAL A 492 5.17 10.77 14.45
C VAL A 492 4.72 10.34 15.85
N THR A 493 3.44 9.96 15.99
CA THR A 493 2.83 9.89 17.32
C THR A 493 1.83 8.75 17.47
N SER A 494 1.52 8.38 18.73
CA SER A 494 0.35 7.57 19.11
C SER A 494 0.26 6.22 18.42
N SER A 495 1.28 5.38 18.58
CA SER A 495 1.39 4.06 17.94
C SER A 495 1.98 2.98 18.87
N LYS A 496 1.59 2.95 20.13
CA LYS A 496 1.99 1.86 21.06
C LYS A 496 1.19 0.58 20.79
N TYR A 497 1.63 -0.18 19.80
CA TYR A 497 1.07 -1.48 19.47
C TYR A 497 2.16 -2.55 19.48
N GLY A 498 1.88 -3.71 20.11
CA GLY A 498 2.84 -4.81 20.17
C GLY A 498 4.02 -4.54 21.09
N GLU A 499 5.03 -5.38 20.98
CA GLU A 499 6.25 -5.34 21.82
C GLU A 499 7.39 -4.56 21.16
N TRP A 500 7.33 -4.36 19.84
CA TRP A 500 8.38 -3.72 19.06
C TRP A 500 7.78 -2.85 17.95
N ASN A 501 7.71 -1.55 18.15
CA ASN A 501 7.50 -0.58 17.08
C ASN A 501 8.26 0.72 17.38
N VAL A 502 8.73 1.35 16.33
CA VAL A 502 9.62 2.50 16.43
C VAL A 502 9.00 3.72 15.76
N GLY A 503 9.13 4.88 16.37
CA GLY A 503 8.63 6.13 15.77
C GLY A 503 9.40 6.48 14.49
N ILE A 504 10.70 6.77 14.63
CA ILE A 504 11.63 6.90 13.51
C ILE A 504 12.66 5.77 13.60
N TYR A 505 12.59 4.84 12.67
CA TYR A 505 13.41 3.64 12.63
C TYR A 505 14.51 3.79 11.57
N THR A 506 15.75 3.95 12.01
CA THR A 506 16.93 3.96 11.15
C THR A 506 17.57 2.58 11.24
N ASP A 507 17.03 1.64 10.47
CA ASP A 507 17.37 0.23 10.50
C ASP A 507 18.59 -0.10 9.64
N ASP A 508 18.94 -1.36 9.53
CA ASP A 508 20.09 -1.95 8.86
C ASP A 508 20.74 -1.10 7.77
N SER A 509 22.03 -0.87 7.90
CA SER A 509 22.84 -0.13 6.93
C SER A 509 22.41 1.32 6.67
N THR A 510 21.45 1.88 7.44
CA THR A 510 21.06 3.29 7.31
C THR A 510 22.26 4.17 7.55
N ASN A 511 22.55 5.04 6.59
CA ASN A 511 23.65 6.00 6.71
C ASN A 511 23.31 7.33 6.02
N TRP A 512 24.19 8.33 6.23
CA TRP A 512 24.08 9.67 5.65
C TRP A 512 22.70 10.30 5.82
N THR A 513 22.13 10.14 7.02
CA THR A 513 20.79 10.60 7.35
C THR A 513 20.80 11.73 8.36
N THR A 514 19.97 12.76 8.14
CA THR A 514 19.72 13.84 9.10
C THR A 514 18.26 13.78 9.56
N VAL A 515 18.06 13.60 10.85
CA VAL A 515 16.76 13.59 11.53
C VAL A 515 16.68 14.87 12.36
N ASP A 516 15.92 15.87 11.88
CA ASP A 516 15.98 17.23 12.39
C ASP A 516 14.61 17.82 12.74
N GLY A 517 14.43 18.26 13.99
CA GLY A 517 13.24 18.99 14.41
C GLY A 517 11.93 18.21 14.32
N ASN A 518 11.94 16.89 14.51
CA ASN A 518 10.73 16.06 14.51
C ASN A 518 10.13 15.95 15.92
N ALA A 519 8.81 15.75 16.02
CA ALA A 519 8.11 15.37 17.25
C ALA A 519 7.74 13.88 17.18
N VAL A 520 8.36 13.05 18.03
CA VAL A 520 8.25 11.59 18.01
C VAL A 520 7.93 11.07 19.40
N TYR A 521 6.73 10.53 19.60
CA TYR A 521 6.35 10.04 20.92
C TYR A 521 5.15 9.07 20.88
N ASP A 522 4.90 8.39 21.99
CA ASP A 522 3.89 7.35 22.12
C ASP A 522 4.11 6.17 21.16
N TYR A 523 5.35 5.79 20.95
CA TYR A 523 5.79 4.52 20.37
C TYR A 523 6.37 3.60 21.46
N VAL A 524 6.72 2.39 21.14
CA VAL A 524 7.49 1.51 22.05
C VAL A 524 8.91 2.07 22.20
N ALA A 525 9.49 2.53 21.08
CA ALA A 525 10.69 3.35 21.08
C ALA A 525 10.46 4.57 20.18
N ALA A 526 10.81 5.76 20.64
CA ALA A 526 10.70 6.96 19.82
C ALA A 526 11.64 6.91 18.62
N ILE A 527 12.88 6.48 18.84
CA ILE A 527 13.87 6.21 17.80
C ILE A 527 14.44 4.81 18.01
N GLY A 528 14.87 4.20 16.94
CA GLY A 528 15.49 2.89 16.97
C GLY A 528 16.27 2.62 15.70
N GLY A 529 17.06 1.55 15.73
CA GLY A 529 17.78 1.05 14.59
C GLY A 529 18.73 -0.06 15.01
N CYS A 530 18.98 -0.94 14.10
CA CYS A 530 19.85 -2.08 14.31
C CYS A 530 20.67 -2.35 13.06
N SER A 531 21.86 -2.89 13.24
CA SER A 531 22.55 -3.57 12.18
C SER A 531 22.73 -4.99 12.64
N GLU A 532 22.00 -5.87 12.08
CA GLU A 532 22.10 -7.29 12.37
C GLU A 532 22.85 -8.08 11.33
N GLU A 533 22.94 -9.37 11.60
CA GLU A 533 23.51 -10.46 10.84
C GLU A 533 23.27 -10.49 9.33
N TRP A 534 22.36 -9.67 8.83
CA TRP A 534 21.97 -9.67 7.41
C TRP A 534 22.93 -8.91 6.50
N GLY A 535 24.06 -8.50 7.02
CA GLY A 535 25.07 -7.95 6.16
C GLY A 535 26.02 -6.96 6.78
N ASP A 536 26.89 -7.32 7.68
CA ASP A 536 28.14 -6.62 8.05
C ASP A 536 28.13 -5.06 8.02
N ARG A 537 26.93 -4.40 8.21
CA ARG A 537 26.81 -2.97 8.01
C ARG A 537 26.02 -2.29 9.09
N PRO A 538 26.72 -1.75 10.09
CA PRO A 538 26.11 -0.98 11.14
C PRO A 538 25.45 0.29 10.62
N VAL A 539 24.45 0.78 11.35
CA VAL A 539 23.94 2.15 11.22
C VAL A 539 25.09 3.12 11.52
N ARG A 540 25.31 4.09 10.64
CA ARG A 540 26.41 5.06 10.77
C ARG A 540 26.12 6.38 10.07
N ASN A 541 26.85 7.42 10.46
CA ASN A 541 26.69 8.74 9.86
C ASN A 541 25.23 9.23 9.94
N VAL A 542 24.61 9.17 11.12
CA VAL A 542 23.26 9.67 11.37
C VAL A 542 23.30 10.83 12.36
N ARG A 543 22.58 11.91 12.04
CA ARG A 543 22.47 13.11 12.86
C ARG A 543 21.05 13.28 13.36
N TYR A 544 20.90 13.27 14.68
CA TYR A 544 19.63 13.55 15.36
C TYR A 544 19.72 14.92 16.01
N ARG A 545 19.02 15.93 15.45
CA ARG A 545 19.15 17.32 15.87
C ARG A 545 17.82 17.95 16.19
N GLY A 546 17.73 18.61 17.34
CA GLY A 546 16.57 19.42 17.71
C GLY A 546 15.24 18.69 17.74
N ASN A 547 15.24 17.36 17.84
CA ASN A 547 14.02 16.56 17.90
C ASN A 547 13.39 16.60 19.30
N PHE A 548 12.11 16.27 19.37
CA PHE A 548 11.33 16.09 20.58
C PHE A 548 10.86 14.66 20.65
N TRP A 549 11.24 13.90 21.67
CA TRP A 549 10.83 12.51 21.86
C TRP A 549 10.57 12.19 23.32
N ASP A 550 9.74 11.21 23.57
CA ASP A 550 9.54 10.67 24.90
C ASP A 550 10.63 9.65 25.23
N ASP A 551 10.71 9.33 26.53
CA ASP A 551 11.68 8.39 27.07
C ASP A 551 11.29 6.92 26.82
N ALA A 552 10.47 6.65 25.79
CA ALA A 552 10.09 5.31 25.40
C ALA A 552 11.22 4.62 24.63
N VAL A 553 12.37 4.52 25.29
CA VAL A 553 13.54 3.79 24.78
C VAL A 553 13.49 2.39 25.37
N PRO A 554 13.58 1.31 24.57
CA PRO A 554 13.67 -0.04 25.08
C PRO A 554 14.82 -0.18 26.09
N SER A 555 14.63 -0.98 27.15
CA SER A 555 15.59 -1.13 28.24
C SER A 555 17.00 -1.59 27.79
N TRP A 556 17.10 -2.22 26.63
CA TRP A 556 18.36 -2.59 26.01
C TRP A 556 19.12 -1.40 25.39
N LEU A 557 18.45 -0.27 25.12
CA LEU A 557 19.06 1.00 24.70
C LEU A 557 19.54 1.84 25.90
N GLU A 558 19.05 1.57 27.12
CA GLU A 558 19.39 2.32 28.33
C GLU A 558 20.83 2.08 28.82
N ARG A 559 21.53 1.11 28.25
CA ARG A 559 22.90 0.73 28.67
C ARG A 559 24.00 1.70 28.27
N ARG A 560 23.68 2.79 27.55
CA ARG A 560 24.63 3.84 27.18
C ARG A 560 24.15 5.21 27.61
N ASP A 561 25.09 6.11 27.85
CA ASP A 561 24.88 7.50 28.33
C ASP A 561 24.15 8.42 27.35
N PHE A 562 23.53 7.86 26.29
CA PHE A 562 22.77 8.62 25.30
C PHE A 562 21.37 8.01 25.09
N PRO A 563 20.31 8.83 25.20
CA PRO A 563 19.00 8.43 24.70
C PRO A 563 19.11 8.07 23.21
N GLY A 564 18.79 6.83 22.87
CA GLY A 564 18.88 6.33 21.50
C GLY A 564 20.27 5.81 21.08
N ALA A 565 21.16 5.50 22.00
CA ALA A 565 22.36 4.75 21.67
C ALA A 565 22.05 3.26 21.51
N TRP A 566 22.68 2.63 20.55
CA TRP A 566 22.53 1.20 20.26
C TRP A 566 23.32 0.35 21.26
N PRO A 567 22.78 -0.79 21.72
CA PRO A 567 23.57 -1.69 22.55
C PRO A 567 24.70 -2.33 21.70
N PRO A 568 25.90 -2.50 22.25
CA PRO A 568 26.87 -3.41 21.66
C PRO A 568 26.36 -4.85 21.81
N ALA A 569 26.80 -5.75 20.94
CA ALA A 569 26.73 -7.17 21.19
C ALA A 569 27.27 -7.44 22.59
N ASP A 570 26.56 -8.21 23.42
CA ASP A 570 27.04 -8.61 24.72
C ASP A 570 27.68 -10.02 24.68
N GLU A 571 28.40 -10.39 25.76
CA GLU A 571 29.05 -11.71 25.81
C GLU A 571 28.06 -12.90 25.84
N ALA A 572 26.79 -12.65 26.21
CA ALA A 572 25.75 -13.67 26.27
C ALA A 572 25.03 -13.84 24.91
N HIS A 573 25.02 -12.79 24.09
CA HIS A 573 24.36 -12.76 22.79
C HIS A 573 25.28 -12.07 21.76
N PRO A 574 26.41 -12.70 21.40
CA PRO A 574 27.39 -12.08 20.51
C PRO A 574 26.83 -11.85 19.10
N ASP A 575 25.78 -12.57 18.72
CA ASP A 575 25.12 -12.52 17.42
C ASP A 575 23.84 -11.66 17.42
N GLU A 576 23.40 -11.16 18.56
CA GLU A 576 22.18 -10.34 18.71
C GLU A 576 22.47 -8.83 18.84
N GLY A 577 23.69 -8.39 18.65
CA GLY A 577 24.07 -7.00 18.72
C GLY A 577 23.74 -6.23 17.46
N CYS A 578 23.34 -4.98 17.61
CA CYS A 578 23.13 -4.06 16.49
C CYS A 578 24.45 -3.61 15.82
N GLY A 579 25.48 -4.39 15.85
CA GLY A 579 26.82 -4.03 15.40
C GLY A 579 27.41 -2.89 16.23
N ASP A 580 28.53 -2.34 15.79
CA ASP A 580 29.13 -1.17 16.40
C ASP A 580 28.69 0.09 15.64
N PRO A 581 27.64 0.83 16.08
CA PRO A 581 27.18 2.01 15.38
C PRO A 581 28.23 3.10 15.46
N HIS A 582 28.61 3.63 14.30
CA HIS A 582 29.65 4.64 14.18
C HIS A 582 29.07 5.98 13.77
N ASP A 583 29.71 7.06 14.26
CA ASP A 583 29.44 8.41 13.80
C ASP A 583 27.96 8.85 13.95
N LEU A 584 27.35 8.53 15.10
CA LEU A 584 26.05 9.04 15.48
C LEU A 584 26.20 10.37 16.23
N GLU A 585 25.46 11.39 15.78
CA GLU A 585 25.46 12.73 16.38
C GLU A 585 24.10 13.05 17.00
N PHE A 586 24.05 13.36 18.29
CA PHE A 586 22.85 13.80 19.03
C PHE A 586 23.05 15.22 19.53
N THR A 587 22.32 16.19 18.97
CA THR A 587 22.52 17.62 19.31
C THR A 587 21.19 18.34 19.52
N GLY A 588 21.01 18.96 20.69
CA GLY A 588 19.88 19.85 20.98
C GLY A 588 18.51 19.17 20.97
N ASN A 589 18.45 17.86 21.14
CA ASN A 589 17.21 17.12 21.25
C ASN A 589 16.58 17.36 22.64
N THR A 590 15.25 17.32 22.70
CA THR A 590 14.48 17.58 23.93
C THR A 590 13.71 16.33 24.34
N LEU A 591 13.93 15.82 25.55
CA LEU A 591 13.16 14.75 26.14
C LEU A 591 11.80 15.28 26.60
N LEU A 592 10.73 14.66 26.16
CA LEU A 592 9.37 14.90 26.61
C LEU A 592 9.07 14.06 27.86
N SER A 593 8.11 14.48 28.67
CA SER A 593 7.68 13.65 29.79
C SER A 593 7.06 12.34 29.31
N PRO A 594 7.54 11.16 29.74
CA PRO A 594 7.00 9.88 29.30
C PRO A 594 5.56 9.63 29.81
N ARG A 595 5.10 10.36 30.83
CA ARG A 595 3.73 10.26 31.35
C ARG A 595 2.72 10.97 30.47
N ASP A 596 3.13 12.09 29.87
CA ASP A 596 2.26 12.98 29.11
C ASP A 596 3.04 13.68 27.99
N PRO A 597 3.60 12.89 27.03
CA PRO A 597 4.47 13.48 26.01
C PRO A 597 3.73 14.48 25.11
N GLY A 598 2.45 14.22 24.83
CA GLY A 598 1.63 15.14 24.04
C GLY A 598 1.39 16.49 24.73
N GLN A 599 1.15 16.51 26.05
CA GLN A 599 1.00 17.77 26.80
C GLN A 599 2.31 18.53 26.88
N THR A 600 3.42 17.83 27.16
CA THR A 600 4.75 18.49 27.23
C THR A 600 5.17 19.00 25.85
N CYS A 601 4.89 18.30 24.78
CA CYS A 601 5.09 18.81 23.42
C CYS A 601 4.23 20.05 23.13
N ALA A 602 2.96 20.03 23.49
CA ALA A 602 2.07 21.18 23.32
C ALA A 602 2.47 22.41 24.15
N ALA A 603 3.16 22.21 25.27
CA ALA A 603 3.68 23.28 26.12
C ALA A 603 5.00 23.89 25.62
N ASP A 604 5.81 23.17 24.86
CA ASP A 604 7.01 23.70 24.18
C ASP A 604 6.61 24.32 22.84
N ALA A 605 6.84 25.61 22.66
CA ALA A 605 6.41 26.35 21.46
C ALA A 605 7.00 25.79 20.15
N ARG A 606 8.21 25.21 20.17
CA ARG A 606 8.84 24.62 18.98
C ARG A 606 8.19 23.27 18.66
N CYS A 607 7.96 22.41 19.66
CA CYS A 607 7.28 21.14 19.48
C CYS A 607 5.83 21.35 19.03
N ALA A 608 5.10 22.27 19.67
CA ALA A 608 3.74 22.65 19.27
C ALA A 608 3.67 23.12 17.80
N ALA A 609 4.68 23.87 17.34
CA ALA A 609 4.76 24.28 15.95
C ALA A 609 4.95 23.10 14.99
N VAL A 610 5.72 22.07 15.35
CA VAL A 610 5.83 20.83 14.55
C VAL A 610 4.46 20.16 14.42
N LEU A 611 3.74 19.95 15.53
CA LEU A 611 2.42 19.34 15.51
C LEU A 611 1.40 20.12 14.67
N ALA A 612 1.44 21.45 14.72
CA ALA A 612 0.53 22.33 13.99
C ALA A 612 0.77 22.34 12.47
N ASN A 613 2.03 22.21 12.07
CA ASN A 613 2.46 22.31 10.67
C ASN A 613 2.54 20.95 9.97
N ALA A 614 2.55 19.83 10.71
CA ALA A 614 2.59 18.50 10.14
C ALA A 614 1.25 18.08 9.52
N GLY A 615 1.34 17.31 8.42
CA GLY A 615 0.20 16.82 7.66
C GLY A 615 -0.24 17.76 6.54
N PRO A 616 -1.35 17.44 5.87
CA PRO A 616 -1.84 18.18 4.71
C PRO A 616 -2.10 19.65 4.99
N LEU A 617 -1.65 20.49 4.08
CA LEU A 617 -1.86 21.95 4.16
C LEU A 617 -3.35 22.29 4.21
N PRO A 618 -3.76 23.42 4.83
CA PRO A 618 -5.16 23.75 5.11
C PRO A 618 -6.10 23.65 3.90
N ARG A 619 -5.65 24.04 2.71
CA ARG A 619 -6.45 23.98 1.47
C ARG A 619 -6.84 22.57 1.01
N TYR A 620 -6.15 21.53 1.53
CA TYR A 620 -6.44 20.13 1.19
C TYR A 620 -7.34 19.44 2.23
N ARG A 621 -7.36 19.92 3.48
CA ARG A 621 -7.98 19.23 4.62
C ARG A 621 -9.44 18.87 4.37
N GLN A 622 -10.25 19.79 3.90
CA GLN A 622 -11.67 19.55 3.65
C GLN A 622 -11.89 18.40 2.64
N ARG A 623 -11.16 18.41 1.52
CA ARG A 623 -11.24 17.38 0.48
C ARG A 623 -10.81 16.00 1.00
N LEU A 624 -9.86 15.97 1.91
CA LEU A 624 -9.32 14.76 2.52
C LEU A 624 -10.14 14.29 3.74
N GLY A 625 -11.25 14.94 4.07
CA GLY A 625 -12.06 14.62 5.25
C GLY A 625 -11.35 14.90 6.57
N LEU A 626 -10.42 15.85 6.60
CA LEU A 626 -9.70 16.31 7.78
C LEU A 626 -10.35 17.61 8.30
N ARG A 627 -10.44 17.71 9.64
CA ARG A 627 -10.95 18.90 10.33
C ARG A 627 -9.86 19.93 10.56
#